data_ab7f9f4f79e86eceb62f7ac477f1377d
#
_entry.id   ab7f9f4f79e86eceb62f7ac477f1377d
#
_cell.length_a   1.000
_cell.length_b   1.000
_cell.length_c   1.000
_cell.angle_alpha   90.00
_cell.angle_beta   90.00
_cell.angle_gamma   90.00
#
_symmetry.space_group_name_H-M   'P 1'
#
loop_
_entity.id
_entity.type
_entity.pdbx_description
1 polymer ?
#
loop_
_entity_poly.entity_id
_entity_poly.type
_entity_poly.pdbx_seq_one_letter_code
_entity_poly.pdbx_strand_id
1 'polypeptide(L)' 'GKVRRIVEVLPFNKAALRDFRKKYPSCSVTARNFPLTSEQLRGRLGTAENSSLHVLGTTASDRSRVLVVTDASL' A
#
# COMPACT_ATOMS: atom_id res chain seq x y z
N GLY A 1 -12.33 7.37 17.61
CA GLY A 1 -12.03 6.72 16.36
C GLY A 1 -10.59 6.27 16.28
N LYS A 2 -10.35 5.35 15.41
CA LYS A 2 -9.01 4.83 15.19
C LYS A 2 -8.22 5.76 14.30
N VAL A 3 -7.06 6.15 14.76
CA VAL A 3 -6.17 7.00 13.98
C VAL A 3 -5.02 6.14 13.48
N ARG A 4 -4.83 6.11 12.17
CA ARG A 4 -3.70 5.42 11.55
C ARG A 4 -2.64 6.46 11.21
N ARG A 5 -1.42 6.15 11.56
CA ARG A 5 -0.30 7.02 11.23
C ARG A 5 0.20 6.68 9.82
N ILE A 6 0.34 7.70 8.98
CA ILE A 6 0.94 7.52 7.67
C ILE A 6 2.44 7.37 7.85
N VAL A 7 2.96 6.23 7.45
CA VAL A 7 4.40 5.94 7.53
C VAL A 7 5.11 6.50 6.31
N GLU A 8 4.52 6.28 5.14
CA GLU A 8 5.17 6.64 3.89
C GLU A 8 4.13 6.71 2.76
N VAL A 9 4.37 7.56 1.78
CA VAL A 9 3.57 7.60 0.56
C VAL A 9 4.52 7.35 -0.61
N LEU A 10 4.19 6.36 -1.43
CA LEU A 10 5.04 5.94 -2.54
C LEU A 10 4.29 6.07 -3.86
N PRO A 11 4.97 6.42 -4.95
CA PRO A 11 4.34 6.39 -6.26
C PRO A 11 4.13 4.94 -6.71
N PHE A 12 3.11 4.71 -7.52
CA PHE A 12 2.84 3.38 -8.06
C PHE A 12 3.64 3.21 -9.36
N ASN A 13 4.85 2.70 -9.27
CA ASN A 13 5.70 2.43 -10.42
C ASN A 13 6.55 1.18 -10.15
N LYS A 14 7.25 0.71 -11.18
CA LYS A 14 8.03 -0.53 -11.08
C LYS A 14 9.13 -0.45 -10.03
N ALA A 15 9.81 0.68 -9.95
CA ALA A 15 10.90 0.85 -8.98
C ALA A 15 10.36 0.79 -7.55
N ALA A 16 9.25 1.48 -7.29
CA ALA A 16 8.65 1.47 -5.97
C ALA A 16 8.15 0.08 -5.60
N LEU A 17 7.57 -0.65 -6.55
CA LEU A 17 7.08 -2.00 -6.29
C LEU A 17 8.23 -2.95 -5.97
N ARG A 18 9.35 -2.79 -6.65
CA ARG A 18 10.53 -3.62 -6.41
C ARG A 18 11.09 -3.37 -5.01
N ASP A 19 11.23 -2.11 -4.63
CA ASP A 19 11.78 -1.74 -3.34
C ASP A 19 10.81 -1.99 -2.20
N PHE A 20 9.53 -1.93 -2.49
CA PHE A 20 8.48 -2.13 -1.49
C PHE A 20 8.61 -3.48 -0.80
N ARG A 21 8.82 -4.53 -1.57
CA ARG A 21 8.93 -5.89 -1.03
C ARG A 21 10.11 -6.03 -0.07
N LYS A 22 11.20 -5.32 -0.35
CA LYS A 22 12.38 -5.34 0.51
C LYS A 22 12.13 -4.58 1.81
N LYS A 23 11.40 -3.48 1.72
CA LYS A 23 11.10 -2.62 2.86
C LYS A 23 9.98 -3.19 3.75
N TYR A 24 8.96 -3.72 3.11
CA TYR A 24 7.76 -4.22 3.77
C TYR A 24 7.43 -5.62 3.24
N PRO A 25 8.12 -6.64 3.75
CA PRO A 25 7.92 -8.01 3.24
C PRO A 25 6.54 -8.57 3.57
N SER A 26 5.85 -7.99 4.55
CA SER A 26 4.48 -8.40 4.86
C SER A 26 3.65 -7.19 5.26
N CYS A 27 2.42 -7.13 4.79
CA CYS A 27 1.48 -6.05 5.10
C CYS A 27 0.09 -6.42 4.59
N SER A 28 -0.93 -5.75 5.13
CA SER A 28 -2.28 -5.85 4.60
C SER A 28 -2.41 -4.87 3.44
N VAL A 29 -3.13 -5.27 2.40
CA VAL A 29 -3.27 -4.48 1.18
C VAL A 29 -4.74 -4.22 0.91
N THR A 30 -5.07 -2.97 0.65
CA THR A 30 -6.41 -2.55 0.25
C THR A 30 -6.29 -1.62 -0.95
N ALA A 31 -7.22 -1.70 -1.88
CA ALA A 31 -7.27 -0.79 -3.02
C ALA A 31 -8.59 -0.03 -2.98
N ARG A 32 -8.52 1.29 -3.12
CA ARG A 32 -9.68 2.16 -3.18
C ARG A 32 -9.46 3.19 -4.27
N ASN A 33 -10.43 3.34 -5.16
CA ASN A 33 -10.33 4.30 -6.26
C ASN A 33 -9.02 4.08 -7.02
N PHE A 34 -8.75 2.83 -7.34
CA PHE A 34 -7.48 2.37 -7.89
C PHE A 34 -7.81 1.42 -9.05
N PRO A 35 -6.98 1.35 -10.10
CA PRO A 35 -7.27 0.51 -11.27
C PRO A 35 -7.19 -0.99 -11.00
N LEU A 36 -6.56 -1.39 -9.90
CA LEU A 36 -6.45 -2.80 -9.53
C LEU A 36 -7.31 -3.08 -8.32
N THR A 37 -7.77 -4.33 -8.20
CA THR A 37 -8.43 -4.78 -6.97
C THR A 37 -7.39 -5.00 -5.88
N SER A 38 -7.86 -5.16 -4.63
CA SER A 38 -6.95 -5.44 -3.52
C SER A 38 -6.13 -6.68 -3.75
N GLU A 39 -6.73 -7.74 -4.29
CA GLU A 39 -6.02 -8.97 -4.60
C GLU A 39 -4.98 -8.78 -5.68
N GLN A 40 -5.33 -8.04 -6.73
CA GLN A 40 -4.39 -7.77 -7.82
C GLN A 40 -3.21 -6.95 -7.33
N LEU A 41 -3.48 -5.94 -6.51
CA LEU A 41 -2.42 -5.11 -5.94
C LEU A 41 -1.51 -5.92 -5.03
N ARG A 42 -2.08 -6.77 -4.19
CA ARG A 42 -1.29 -7.63 -3.33
C ARG A 42 -0.37 -8.54 -4.14
N GLY A 43 -0.88 -9.09 -5.23
CA GLY A 43 -0.07 -9.90 -6.13
C GLY A 43 1.08 -9.13 -6.74
N ARG A 44 0.84 -7.88 -7.09
CA ARG A 44 1.89 -7.02 -7.67
C ARG A 44 2.96 -6.69 -6.64
N LEU A 45 2.56 -6.43 -5.39
CA LEU A 45 3.51 -6.13 -4.32
C LEU A 45 4.25 -7.38 -3.86
N GLY A 46 3.63 -8.54 -3.98
CA GLY A 46 4.26 -9.80 -3.60
C GLY A 46 4.52 -9.92 -2.11
N THR A 47 3.72 -9.27 -1.29
CA THR A 47 3.89 -9.28 0.16
C THR A 47 3.02 -10.34 0.82
N ALA A 48 3.48 -10.85 1.96
CA ALA A 48 2.67 -11.72 2.79
C ALA A 48 1.70 -10.87 3.61
N GLU A 49 0.59 -11.47 4.04
CA GLU A 49 -0.40 -10.75 4.82
C GLU A 49 0.08 -10.53 6.25
N ASN A 50 -0.09 -9.31 6.75
CA ASN A 50 0.31 -8.93 8.10
C ASN A 50 -0.54 -7.75 8.54
N SER A 51 -1.09 -7.82 9.74
CA SER A 51 -1.97 -6.77 10.27
C SER A 51 -1.22 -5.60 10.91
N SER A 52 0.11 -5.68 11.09
CA SER A 52 0.86 -4.59 11.72
C SER A 52 1.06 -3.39 10.79
N LEU A 53 1.09 -3.64 9.49
CA LEU A 53 1.21 -2.58 8.49
C LEU A 53 0.10 -2.71 7.47
N HIS A 54 -0.33 -1.58 6.96
CA HIS A 54 -1.39 -1.54 5.96
C HIS A 54 -0.97 -0.66 4.79
N VAL A 55 -1.20 -1.14 3.59
CA VAL A 55 -0.96 -0.38 2.36
C VAL A 55 -2.27 -0.12 1.67
N LEU A 56 -2.53 1.13 1.37
CA LEU A 56 -3.70 1.54 0.61
C LEU A 56 -3.26 2.02 -0.76
N GLY A 57 -3.70 1.33 -1.80
CA GLY A 57 -3.55 1.80 -3.17
C GLY A 57 -4.70 2.75 -3.48
N THR A 58 -4.40 3.95 -3.89
CA THR A 58 -5.42 4.96 -4.17
C THR A 58 -4.92 5.92 -5.25
N THR A 59 -5.82 6.82 -5.66
CA THR A 59 -5.48 7.86 -6.64
C THR A 59 -5.53 9.21 -5.95
N ALA A 60 -4.43 9.95 -6.06
CA ALA A 60 -4.33 11.28 -5.48
C ALA A 60 -5.16 12.29 -6.27
N SER A 61 -5.32 13.50 -5.73
CA SER A 61 -6.14 14.54 -6.35
C SER A 61 -5.62 14.98 -7.72
N ASP A 62 -4.32 14.82 -7.97
CA ASP A 62 -3.71 15.10 -9.28
C ASP A 62 -3.79 13.91 -10.24
N ARG A 63 -4.58 12.91 -9.90
CA ARG A 63 -4.79 11.68 -10.66
C ARG A 63 -3.60 10.73 -10.67
N SER A 64 -2.57 11.00 -9.90
CA SER A 64 -1.45 10.06 -9.80
C SER A 64 -1.82 8.92 -8.86
N ARG A 65 -1.36 7.73 -9.20
CA ARG A 65 -1.60 6.54 -8.38
C ARG A 65 -0.52 6.42 -7.33
N VAL A 66 -0.93 6.25 -6.09
CA VAL A 66 0.00 6.22 -4.96
C VAL A 66 -0.31 5.06 -4.04
N LEU A 67 0.71 4.65 -3.31
CA LEU A 67 0.59 3.64 -2.26
C LEU A 67 0.84 4.34 -0.92
N VAL A 68 -0.15 4.30 -0.06
CA VAL A 68 -0.05 4.93 1.26
C VAL A 68 0.18 3.83 2.30
N VAL A 69 1.33 3.87 2.95
CA VAL A 69 1.68 2.91 3.99
C VAL A 69 1.29 3.50 5.33
N THR A 70 0.48 2.78 6.07
CA THR A 70 0.04 3.23 7.37
C THR A 70 0.37 2.21 8.44
N ASP A 71 0.56 2.71 9.65
CA ASP A 71 0.76 1.88 10.82
C ASP A 71 -0.60 1.48 11.37
N ALA A 72 -0.84 0.19 11.45
CA ALA A 72 -2.11 -0.34 11.94
C ALA A 72 -2.08 -0.69 13.43
N SER A 73 -1.10 -0.22 14.12
CA SER A 73 -0.90 -0.55 15.54
C SER A 73 -1.86 0.23 16.43
N LEU A 74 -3.04 -0.28 16.60
CA LEU A 74 -4.00 0.34 17.51
C LEU A 74 -4.50 -0.66 18.51
#